data_54172fb4ceb893242b3c84f9b388ba9e
#
_entry.id   54172fb4ceb893242b3c84f9b388ba9e
#
_cell.length_a   1.000
_cell.length_b   1.000
_cell.length_c   1.000
_cell.angle_alpha   90.00
_cell.angle_beta   90.00
_cell.angle_gamma   90.00
#
_symmetry.space_group_name_H-M   'P 1'
#
loop_
_entity.id
_entity.type
_entity.pdbx_description
1 polymer ?
#
loop_
_entity_poly.entity_id
_entity_poly.type
_entity_poly.pdbx_seq_one_letter_code
_entity_poly.pdbx_strand_id
1 'polypeptide(L)'
;MVRITGDFQQERVLHPAATSLLTEFFSKGWPDPAKLNNSSRQASILQEQVRQSFAKALNVRGDEIEFLGEPDLGFQLAIQGLLTPDNKLFYSSIDRQRVFAVAAYEKNKGRDVTQLQVNNLGQIQESSITANDLLIWQVANGETGNTQPSPKSGAMVFADCTSSGVDLLPNFDYQTALFDSTSWAGPAGLGILIIKSASKWRNPLPHNDLARTPGTYSLPLLLASAVALENYLAQADNRSKLKQEIISFISAQITDVDIASAPNGLGKFLSISIKGVEADRLLLDLEETGFAVDSGSACKSADMQPSHVLAAMGRPIAGNIRLTIHKEMTEQIVKEFCIALKASVAKLRGN
;
A
#
# COMPACT_ATOMS: atom_id res chain seq x y z
N MET A 1 22.06 15.29 14.80
CA MET A 1 21.09 14.30 14.26
C MET A 1 20.63 13.49 15.44
N VAL A 2 19.34 13.50 15.75
CA VAL A 2 18.76 12.68 16.83
C VAL A 2 18.88 11.22 16.43
N ARG A 3 19.25 10.34 17.37
CA ARG A 3 19.33 8.90 17.13
C ARG A 3 17.93 8.34 17.14
N ILE A 4 17.47 7.79 16.02
CA ILE A 4 16.17 7.10 15.94
C ILE A 4 16.30 5.72 16.60
N THR A 5 15.54 5.51 17.66
CA THR A 5 15.42 4.23 18.38
C THR A 5 14.40 3.31 17.72
N GLY A 6 13.27 3.88 17.24
CA GLY A 6 12.21 3.17 16.55
C GLY A 6 11.61 4.02 15.45
N ASP A 7 11.60 3.48 14.22
CA ASP A 7 10.99 4.12 13.06
C ASP A 7 9.67 3.41 12.72
N PHE A 8 8.56 4.12 12.98
CA PHE A 8 7.19 3.67 12.70
C PHE A 8 6.60 4.37 11.47
N GLN A 9 7.43 5.01 10.65
CA GLN A 9 6.98 5.64 9.40
C GLN A 9 6.73 4.58 8.33
N GLN A 10 5.88 4.93 7.37
CA GLN A 10 5.56 4.03 6.25
C GLN A 10 6.76 3.86 5.30
N GLU A 11 7.49 4.93 5.08
CA GLU A 11 8.74 4.89 4.31
C GLU A 11 9.80 4.13 5.09
N ARG A 12 10.40 3.16 4.46
CA ARG A 12 11.38 2.29 5.08
C ARG A 12 12.62 2.13 4.23
N VAL A 13 13.70 1.82 4.93
CA VAL A 13 14.97 1.46 4.29
C VAL A 13 14.78 0.18 3.49
N LEU A 14 15.34 0.15 2.29
CA LEU A 14 15.38 -1.03 1.44
C LEU A 14 16.02 -2.21 2.19
N HIS A 15 15.50 -3.42 1.98
CA HIS A 15 16.06 -4.63 2.58
C HIS A 15 17.57 -4.75 2.29
N PRO A 16 18.44 -5.06 3.28
CA PRO A 16 19.89 -5.05 3.09
C PRO A 16 20.40 -5.93 1.94
N ALA A 17 19.79 -7.10 1.73
CA ALA A 17 20.13 -7.98 0.62
C ALA A 17 19.82 -7.33 -0.74
N ALA A 18 18.72 -6.59 -0.84
CA ALA A 18 18.36 -5.83 -2.03
C ALA A 18 19.31 -4.64 -2.27
N THR A 19 19.73 -3.96 -1.20
CA THR A 19 20.72 -2.87 -1.29
C THR A 19 22.06 -3.37 -1.85
N SER A 20 22.56 -4.52 -1.36
CA SER A 20 23.80 -5.13 -1.84
C SER A 20 23.71 -5.47 -3.34
N LEU A 21 22.60 -6.07 -3.76
CA LEU A 21 22.35 -6.42 -5.16
C LEU A 21 22.31 -5.16 -6.05
N LEU A 22 21.59 -4.11 -5.65
CA LEU A 22 21.56 -2.85 -6.40
C LEU A 22 22.93 -2.22 -6.55
N THR A 23 23.72 -2.20 -5.50
CA THR A 23 25.09 -1.66 -5.53
C THR A 23 25.95 -2.40 -6.55
N GLU A 24 25.84 -3.72 -6.62
CA GLU A 24 26.54 -4.54 -7.61
C GLU A 24 26.09 -4.21 -9.05
N PHE A 25 24.77 -4.19 -9.30
CA PHE A 25 24.28 -3.92 -10.66
C PHE A 25 24.57 -2.50 -11.13
N PHE A 26 24.43 -1.50 -10.27
CA PHE A 26 24.74 -0.12 -10.65
C PHE A 26 26.24 0.10 -10.90
N SER A 27 27.13 -0.66 -10.25
CA SER A 27 28.57 -0.57 -10.49
C SER A 27 28.99 -1.26 -11.80
N LYS A 28 28.30 -2.34 -12.22
CA LYS A 28 28.65 -3.13 -13.41
C LYS A 28 27.81 -2.78 -14.66
N GLY A 29 26.69 -2.10 -14.49
CA GLY A 29 25.68 -1.95 -15.51
C GLY A 29 24.88 -3.23 -15.76
N TRP A 30 23.89 -3.17 -16.61
CA TRP A 30 23.05 -4.31 -16.99
C TRP A 30 22.69 -4.27 -18.46
N PRO A 31 22.63 -5.45 -19.11
CA PRO A 31 22.23 -5.55 -20.51
C PRO A 31 20.71 -5.39 -20.65
N ASP A 32 20.28 -4.86 -21.80
CA ASP A 32 18.89 -4.81 -22.19
C ASP A 32 18.39 -6.25 -22.54
N PRO A 33 17.40 -6.80 -21.82
CA PRO A 33 16.92 -8.15 -22.08
C PRO A 33 16.26 -8.35 -23.46
N ALA A 34 15.88 -7.25 -24.13
CA ALA A 34 15.27 -7.32 -25.46
C ALA A 34 16.27 -7.49 -26.61
N LYS A 35 17.59 -7.35 -26.36
CA LYS A 35 18.62 -7.48 -27.39
C LYS A 35 19.06 -8.94 -27.61
N LEU A 36 19.56 -9.23 -28.84
CA LEU A 36 19.96 -10.57 -29.26
C LEU A 36 21.47 -10.84 -29.06
N ASN A 37 21.95 -10.76 -27.81
CA ASN A 37 23.32 -11.15 -27.48
C ASN A 37 23.35 -12.02 -26.21
N ASN A 38 24.49 -12.61 -25.87
CA ASN A 38 24.60 -13.54 -24.75
C ASN A 38 24.25 -12.89 -23.40
N SER A 39 24.70 -11.66 -23.16
CA SER A 39 24.40 -10.95 -21.91
C SER A 39 22.92 -10.61 -21.80
N SER A 40 22.29 -10.22 -22.89
CA SER A 40 20.84 -9.96 -22.95
C SER A 40 20.01 -11.22 -22.74
N ARG A 41 20.48 -12.37 -23.28
CA ARG A 41 19.84 -13.67 -23.01
C ARG A 41 19.87 -14.01 -21.52
N GLN A 42 21.01 -13.78 -20.84
CA GLN A 42 21.11 -14.01 -19.39
C GLN A 42 20.17 -13.08 -18.62
N ALA A 43 20.08 -11.80 -19.00
CA ALA A 43 19.14 -10.87 -18.39
C ALA A 43 17.68 -11.30 -18.58
N SER A 44 17.32 -11.79 -19.78
CA SER A 44 15.98 -12.32 -20.06
C SER A 44 15.66 -13.55 -19.21
N ILE A 45 16.61 -14.46 -19.02
CA ILE A 45 16.44 -15.63 -18.13
C ILE A 45 16.22 -15.20 -16.68
N LEU A 46 17.02 -14.26 -16.18
CA LEU A 46 16.84 -13.72 -14.82
C LEU A 46 15.49 -13.03 -14.66
N GLN A 47 15.06 -12.26 -15.63
CA GLN A 47 13.74 -11.63 -15.63
C GLN A 47 12.61 -12.65 -15.54
N GLU A 48 12.71 -13.75 -16.31
CA GLU A 48 11.71 -14.82 -16.27
C GLU A 48 11.72 -15.56 -14.92
N GLN A 49 12.90 -15.87 -14.36
CA GLN A 49 13.00 -16.45 -13.02
C GLN A 49 12.34 -15.59 -11.95
N VAL A 50 12.57 -14.28 -12.00
CA VAL A 50 11.91 -13.33 -11.10
C VAL A 50 10.40 -13.31 -11.31
N ARG A 51 9.94 -13.33 -12.56
CA ARG A 51 8.50 -13.43 -12.87
C ARG A 51 7.87 -14.66 -12.21
N GLN A 52 8.51 -15.82 -12.29
CA GLN A 52 8.03 -17.05 -11.66
C GLN A 52 8.07 -16.97 -10.12
N SER A 53 9.07 -16.30 -9.54
CA SER A 53 9.13 -16.06 -8.10
C SER A 53 7.95 -15.20 -7.62
N PHE A 54 7.64 -14.11 -8.32
CA PHE A 54 6.46 -13.31 -8.02
C PHE A 54 5.15 -14.06 -8.24
N ALA A 55 5.05 -14.84 -9.32
CA ALA A 55 3.88 -15.66 -9.61
C ALA A 55 3.55 -16.59 -8.45
N LYS A 56 4.58 -17.27 -7.93
CA LYS A 56 4.46 -18.15 -6.76
C LYS A 56 4.04 -17.36 -5.50
N ALA A 57 4.69 -16.25 -5.21
CA ALA A 57 4.42 -15.45 -4.01
C ALA A 57 3.02 -14.83 -4.01
N LEU A 58 2.54 -14.41 -5.18
CA LEU A 58 1.23 -13.75 -5.37
C LEU A 58 0.10 -14.73 -5.71
N ASN A 59 0.41 -16.04 -5.82
CA ASN A 59 -0.54 -17.10 -6.18
C ASN A 59 -1.27 -16.83 -7.51
N VAL A 60 -0.49 -16.48 -8.55
CA VAL A 60 -0.96 -16.22 -9.92
C VAL A 60 -0.07 -16.93 -10.93
N ARG A 61 -0.44 -16.90 -12.23
CA ARG A 61 0.41 -17.41 -13.29
C ARG A 61 1.42 -16.36 -13.74
N GLY A 62 2.58 -16.79 -14.25
CA GLY A 62 3.62 -15.89 -14.74
C GLY A 62 3.14 -15.00 -15.91
N ASP A 63 2.25 -15.52 -16.79
CA ASP A 63 1.67 -14.80 -17.92
C ASP A 63 0.59 -13.76 -17.52
N GLU A 64 0.17 -13.75 -16.26
CA GLU A 64 -0.73 -12.75 -15.68
C GLU A 64 0.00 -11.53 -15.13
N ILE A 65 1.34 -11.58 -15.00
CA ILE A 65 2.16 -10.54 -14.37
C ILE A 65 2.67 -9.54 -15.41
N GLU A 66 2.51 -8.26 -15.11
CA GLU A 66 3.16 -7.15 -15.80
C GLU A 66 3.95 -6.29 -14.80
N PHE A 67 5.18 -5.95 -15.17
CA PHE A 67 6.03 -5.08 -14.35
C PHE A 67 5.91 -3.64 -14.81
N LEU A 68 5.86 -2.72 -13.84
CA LEU A 68 5.72 -1.29 -14.07
C LEU A 68 6.88 -0.55 -13.43
N GLY A 69 7.51 0.35 -14.19
CA GLY A 69 8.51 1.29 -13.66
C GLY A 69 7.91 2.47 -12.90
N GLU A 70 6.58 2.59 -12.86
CA GLU A 70 5.82 3.60 -12.13
C GLU A 70 4.55 2.96 -11.56
N PRO A 71 4.52 2.67 -10.23
CA PRO A 71 3.37 2.02 -9.62
C PRO A 71 2.05 2.80 -9.76
N ASP A 72 2.12 4.14 -9.74
CA ASP A 72 0.93 4.98 -9.88
C ASP A 72 0.25 4.85 -11.25
N LEU A 73 1.01 4.56 -12.31
CA LEU A 73 0.48 4.22 -13.63
C LEU A 73 -0.36 2.93 -13.59
N GLY A 74 -0.04 2.05 -12.66
CA GLY A 74 -0.76 0.79 -12.45
C GLY A 74 -2.24 1.00 -12.14
N PHE A 75 -2.61 2.04 -11.40
CA PHE A 75 -4.02 2.37 -11.14
C PHE A 75 -4.77 2.69 -12.43
N GLN A 76 -4.16 3.50 -13.30
CA GLN A 76 -4.77 3.82 -14.59
C GLN A 76 -4.92 2.58 -15.46
N LEU A 77 -3.88 1.77 -15.60
CA LEU A 77 -3.90 0.54 -16.41
C LEU A 77 -4.90 -0.48 -15.87
N ALA A 78 -4.91 -0.71 -14.54
CA ALA A 78 -5.80 -1.67 -13.91
C ALA A 78 -7.27 -1.30 -14.06
N ILE A 79 -7.60 -0.01 -13.92
CA ILE A 79 -8.97 0.49 -13.98
C ILE A 79 -9.40 0.67 -15.44
N GLN A 80 -8.71 1.53 -16.20
CA GLN A 80 -9.13 1.87 -17.56
C GLN A 80 -9.07 0.68 -18.51
N GLY A 81 -8.16 -0.26 -18.27
CA GLY A 81 -8.07 -1.48 -19.09
C GLY A 81 -9.31 -2.38 -19.01
N LEU A 82 -10.11 -2.28 -17.95
CA LEU A 82 -11.35 -3.02 -17.75
C LEU A 82 -12.60 -2.24 -18.16
N LEU A 83 -12.47 -0.93 -18.43
CA LEU A 83 -13.61 -0.09 -18.77
C LEU A 83 -14.06 -0.35 -20.21
N THR A 84 -15.36 -0.55 -20.36
CA THR A 84 -16.08 -0.61 -21.64
C THR A 84 -17.01 0.60 -21.76
N PRO A 85 -17.58 0.92 -22.96
CA PRO A 85 -18.52 2.03 -23.07
C PRO A 85 -19.72 1.96 -22.14
N ASP A 86 -20.18 0.74 -21.81
CA ASP A 86 -21.46 0.51 -21.16
C ASP A 86 -21.36 0.25 -19.65
N ASN A 87 -20.14 0.00 -19.10
CA ASN A 87 -20.02 -0.27 -17.67
C ASN A 87 -19.88 1.01 -16.84
N LYS A 88 -20.41 0.97 -15.63
CA LYS A 88 -20.23 2.00 -14.61
C LYS A 88 -18.96 1.73 -13.80
N LEU A 89 -18.44 2.80 -13.20
CA LEU A 89 -17.28 2.72 -12.30
C LEU A 89 -17.71 3.02 -10.86
N PHE A 90 -17.41 2.09 -9.97
CA PHE A 90 -17.63 2.24 -8.54
C PHE A 90 -16.30 2.27 -7.78
N TYR A 91 -16.14 3.21 -6.89
CA TYR A 91 -14.96 3.35 -6.04
C TYR A 91 -15.36 3.81 -4.64
N SER A 92 -14.48 3.63 -3.65
CA SER A 92 -14.78 3.95 -2.26
C SER A 92 -14.33 5.35 -1.86
N SER A 93 -15.03 5.95 -0.89
CA SER A 93 -14.65 7.22 -0.25
C SER A 93 -13.32 7.16 0.51
N ILE A 94 -12.78 5.97 0.75
CA ILE A 94 -11.46 5.75 1.41
C ILE A 94 -10.36 5.30 0.45
N ASP A 95 -10.63 5.27 -0.85
CA ASP A 95 -9.63 4.89 -1.84
C ASP A 95 -8.50 5.91 -1.94
N ARG A 96 -7.42 5.51 -2.58
CA ARG A 96 -6.25 6.37 -2.80
C ARG A 96 -6.56 7.54 -3.72
N GLN A 97 -5.83 8.65 -3.57
CA GLN A 97 -5.94 9.83 -4.43
C GLN A 97 -5.78 9.49 -5.92
N ARG A 98 -4.98 8.46 -6.26
CA ARG A 98 -4.83 7.99 -7.66
C ARG A 98 -6.13 7.39 -8.20
N VAL A 99 -6.88 6.68 -7.38
CA VAL A 99 -8.22 6.17 -7.75
C VAL A 99 -9.17 7.35 -7.97
N PHE A 100 -9.17 8.34 -7.07
CA PHE A 100 -10.00 9.55 -7.24
C PHE A 100 -9.68 10.29 -8.54
N ALA A 101 -8.38 10.40 -8.89
CA ALA A 101 -7.96 11.04 -10.13
C ALA A 101 -8.48 10.30 -11.37
N VAL A 102 -8.36 8.96 -11.40
CA VAL A 102 -8.90 8.15 -12.51
C VAL A 102 -10.43 8.24 -12.57
N ALA A 103 -11.11 8.16 -11.43
CA ALA A 103 -12.56 8.28 -11.33
C ALA A 103 -13.06 9.66 -11.84
N ALA A 104 -12.40 10.74 -11.44
CA ALA A 104 -12.72 12.09 -11.90
C ALA A 104 -12.49 12.24 -13.41
N TYR A 105 -11.40 11.70 -13.94
CA TYR A 105 -11.11 11.70 -15.37
C TYR A 105 -12.19 10.97 -16.17
N GLU A 106 -12.61 9.78 -15.73
CA GLU A 106 -13.67 9.00 -16.40
C GLU A 106 -15.03 9.71 -16.30
N LYS A 107 -15.34 10.33 -15.17
CA LYS A 107 -16.56 11.14 -14.99
C LYS A 107 -16.59 12.33 -15.96
N ASN A 108 -15.46 13.01 -16.14
CA ASN A 108 -15.34 14.13 -17.09
C ASN A 108 -15.51 13.71 -18.56
N LYS A 109 -15.25 12.43 -18.87
CA LYS A 109 -15.56 11.82 -20.17
C LYS A 109 -17.02 11.42 -20.37
N GLY A 110 -17.87 11.62 -19.35
CA GLY A 110 -19.30 11.30 -19.41
C GLY A 110 -19.66 9.90 -18.86
N ARG A 111 -18.72 9.16 -18.24
CA ARG A 111 -19.02 7.88 -17.61
C ARG A 111 -19.86 8.05 -16.34
N ASP A 112 -20.74 7.11 -16.10
CA ASP A 112 -21.43 6.98 -14.81
C ASP A 112 -20.42 6.46 -13.76
N VAL A 113 -20.09 7.33 -12.80
CA VAL A 113 -19.08 7.08 -11.76
C VAL A 113 -19.72 7.34 -10.39
N THR A 114 -19.72 6.33 -9.54
CA THR A 114 -20.35 6.39 -8.21
C THR A 114 -19.31 6.17 -7.11
N GLN A 115 -19.26 7.08 -6.14
CA GLN A 115 -18.48 6.92 -4.92
C GLN A 115 -19.31 6.20 -3.85
N LEU A 116 -18.82 5.07 -3.39
CA LEU A 116 -19.42 4.26 -2.33
C LEU A 116 -19.00 4.79 -0.96
N GLN A 117 -19.95 4.83 -0.04
CA GLN A 117 -19.70 5.17 1.35
C GLN A 117 -19.13 3.95 2.12
N VAL A 118 -18.55 4.25 3.27
CA VAL A 118 -18.03 3.23 4.19
C VAL A 118 -18.67 3.36 5.57
N ASN A 119 -18.60 2.29 6.35
CA ASN A 119 -18.96 2.33 7.77
C ASN A 119 -17.78 2.86 8.63
N ASN A 120 -17.95 2.90 9.95
CA ASN A 120 -16.95 3.37 10.91
C ASN A 120 -15.70 2.47 11.04
N LEU A 121 -15.69 1.31 10.39
CA LEU A 121 -14.52 0.43 10.22
C LEU A 121 -13.88 0.58 8.84
N GLY A 122 -14.37 1.51 8.00
CA GLY A 122 -13.90 1.69 6.64
C GLY A 122 -14.35 0.58 5.67
N GLN A 123 -15.35 -0.23 6.03
CA GLN A 123 -15.88 -1.26 5.14
C GLN A 123 -16.86 -0.67 4.15
N ILE A 124 -16.66 -1.00 2.88
CA ILE A 124 -17.44 -0.48 1.75
C ILE A 124 -18.88 -0.97 1.83
N GLN A 125 -19.81 -0.05 1.62
CA GLN A 125 -21.23 -0.32 1.53
C GLN A 125 -21.64 -0.44 0.07
N GLU A 126 -21.71 -1.67 -0.43
CA GLU A 126 -22.12 -1.94 -1.81
C GLU A 126 -23.59 -1.59 -2.03
N SER A 127 -23.88 -0.87 -3.10
CA SER A 127 -25.25 -0.54 -3.51
C SER A 127 -25.35 -0.39 -5.03
N SER A 128 -26.39 -0.96 -5.62
CA SER A 128 -26.74 -0.77 -7.04
C SER A 128 -25.67 -1.19 -8.05
N ILE A 129 -24.79 -2.14 -7.69
CA ILE A 129 -23.70 -2.64 -8.52
C ILE A 129 -24.16 -3.90 -9.25
N THR A 130 -23.88 -4.02 -10.54
CA THR A 130 -24.20 -5.18 -11.37
C THR A 130 -22.96 -5.94 -11.82
N ALA A 131 -23.13 -7.15 -12.32
CA ALA A 131 -22.03 -7.98 -12.80
C ALA A 131 -21.24 -7.38 -13.98
N ASN A 132 -21.83 -6.43 -14.71
CA ASN A 132 -21.17 -5.75 -15.83
C ASN A 132 -20.37 -4.51 -15.39
N ASP A 133 -20.54 -4.04 -14.17
CA ASP A 133 -19.86 -2.85 -13.67
C ASP A 133 -18.43 -3.14 -13.22
N LEU A 134 -17.64 -2.09 -13.08
CA LEU A 134 -16.29 -2.17 -12.50
C LEU A 134 -16.30 -1.62 -11.08
N LEU A 135 -15.87 -2.44 -10.14
CA LEU A 135 -15.71 -2.11 -8.73
C LEU A 135 -14.24 -2.04 -8.37
N ILE A 136 -13.81 -0.93 -7.81
CA ILE A 136 -12.49 -0.80 -7.21
C ILE A 136 -12.57 -1.27 -5.76
N TRP A 137 -11.66 -2.17 -5.37
CA TRP A 137 -11.68 -2.81 -4.06
C TRP A 137 -10.32 -2.78 -3.39
N GLN A 138 -10.16 -1.88 -2.45
CA GLN A 138 -8.95 -1.78 -1.65
C GLN A 138 -8.91 -2.95 -0.66
N VAL A 139 -7.97 -3.90 -0.81
CA VAL A 139 -7.89 -5.11 0.04
C VAL A 139 -7.66 -4.76 1.51
N ALA A 140 -6.80 -3.76 1.75
CA ALA A 140 -6.60 -3.18 3.08
C ALA A 140 -6.26 -1.69 2.97
N ASN A 141 -6.79 -0.89 3.88
CA ASN A 141 -6.50 0.53 3.93
C ASN A 141 -5.11 0.82 4.51
N GLY A 142 -4.33 1.67 3.84
CA GLY A 142 -2.95 1.98 4.22
C GLY A 142 -2.79 2.93 5.41
N GLU A 143 -3.87 3.57 5.87
CA GLU A 143 -3.83 4.40 7.08
C GLU A 143 -4.22 3.61 8.33
N THR A 144 -5.27 2.82 8.23
CA THR A 144 -5.86 2.14 9.38
C THR A 144 -5.50 0.66 9.47
N GLY A 145 -5.08 0.05 8.35
CA GLY A 145 -4.89 -1.39 8.24
C GLY A 145 -6.21 -2.18 8.23
N ASN A 146 -7.36 -1.51 8.19
CA ASN A 146 -8.64 -2.20 8.14
C ASN A 146 -8.81 -2.91 6.79
N THR A 147 -9.30 -4.15 6.85
CA THR A 147 -9.45 -5.01 5.68
C THR A 147 -10.89 -5.01 5.19
N GLN A 148 -11.07 -5.19 3.89
CA GLN A 148 -12.39 -5.34 3.29
C GLN A 148 -12.84 -6.81 3.32
N PRO A 149 -14.13 -7.08 3.56
CA PRO A 149 -14.69 -8.39 3.26
C PRO A 149 -14.66 -8.65 1.74
N SER A 150 -14.98 -9.87 1.31
CA SER A 150 -15.11 -10.15 -0.13
C SER A 150 -16.28 -9.36 -0.75
N PRO A 151 -16.12 -8.81 -1.97
CA PRO A 151 -17.23 -8.16 -2.69
C PRO A 151 -18.40 -9.12 -2.92
N LYS A 152 -19.62 -8.59 -2.90
CA LYS A 152 -20.85 -9.39 -3.01
C LYS A 152 -21.58 -9.20 -4.34
N SER A 153 -21.31 -8.11 -5.06
CA SER A 153 -22.04 -7.69 -6.26
C SER A 153 -21.85 -8.60 -7.49
N GLY A 154 -20.80 -9.43 -7.52
CA GLY A 154 -20.42 -10.18 -8.72
C GLY A 154 -19.84 -9.31 -9.85
N ALA A 155 -19.57 -8.05 -9.61
CA ALA A 155 -18.97 -7.11 -10.56
C ALA A 155 -17.55 -7.53 -10.97
N MET A 156 -17.05 -6.94 -12.05
CA MET A 156 -15.61 -6.97 -12.32
C MET A 156 -14.87 -6.20 -11.22
N VAL A 157 -13.75 -6.75 -10.73
CA VAL A 157 -13.03 -6.16 -9.62
C VAL A 157 -11.59 -5.81 -10.02
N PHE A 158 -11.19 -4.58 -9.74
CA PHE A 158 -9.80 -4.22 -9.55
C PHE A 158 -9.47 -4.29 -8.06
N ALA A 159 -8.52 -5.16 -7.68
CA ALA A 159 -8.05 -5.30 -6.30
C ALA A 159 -6.81 -4.41 -6.05
N ASP A 160 -6.97 -3.36 -5.25
CA ASP A 160 -5.82 -2.57 -4.77
C ASP A 160 -5.13 -3.29 -3.60
N CYS A 161 -3.99 -3.91 -3.90
CA CYS A 161 -3.13 -4.61 -2.96
C CYS A 161 -1.88 -3.79 -2.58
N THR A 162 -1.81 -2.51 -2.94
CA THR A 162 -0.60 -1.70 -2.72
C THR A 162 -0.27 -1.48 -1.24
N SER A 163 -1.27 -1.55 -0.35
CA SER A 163 -1.07 -1.49 1.10
C SER A 163 -0.95 -2.87 1.74
N SER A 164 -1.77 -3.82 1.31
CA SER A 164 -1.73 -5.19 1.85
C SER A 164 -0.45 -5.93 1.46
N GLY A 165 0.05 -5.68 0.24
CA GLY A 165 1.18 -6.44 -0.30
C GLY A 165 0.92 -7.93 -0.25
N VAL A 166 1.93 -8.68 0.16
CA VAL A 166 1.86 -10.14 0.36
C VAL A 166 1.36 -10.55 1.74
N ASP A 167 1.12 -9.60 2.64
CA ASP A 167 0.59 -9.88 3.98
C ASP A 167 -0.88 -10.31 3.94
N LEU A 168 -1.62 -9.85 2.94
CA LEU A 168 -3.01 -10.26 2.69
C LEU A 168 -3.28 -10.23 1.19
N LEU A 169 -3.35 -11.41 0.58
CA LEU A 169 -3.75 -11.57 -0.81
C LEU A 169 -5.29 -11.58 -0.93
N PRO A 170 -5.85 -11.13 -2.07
CA PRO A 170 -7.28 -11.24 -2.34
C PRO A 170 -7.74 -12.70 -2.31
N ASN A 171 -8.77 -12.99 -1.52
CA ASN A 171 -9.41 -14.30 -1.45
C ASN A 171 -10.76 -14.35 -2.19
N PHE A 172 -10.93 -13.47 -3.17
CA PHE A 172 -12.11 -13.31 -4.01
C PHE A 172 -11.70 -13.19 -5.48
N ASP A 173 -12.67 -13.33 -6.39
CA ASP A 173 -12.41 -13.18 -7.82
C ASP A 173 -12.15 -11.71 -8.19
N TYR A 174 -11.09 -11.49 -8.96
CA TYR A 174 -10.73 -10.19 -9.50
C TYR A 174 -10.18 -10.31 -10.92
N GLN A 175 -10.29 -9.26 -11.71
CA GLN A 175 -9.80 -9.20 -13.08
C GLN A 175 -8.39 -8.61 -13.17
N THR A 176 -8.13 -7.59 -12.34
CA THR A 176 -6.80 -6.98 -12.19
C THR A 176 -6.47 -6.77 -10.73
N ALA A 177 -5.19 -6.80 -10.39
CA ALA A 177 -4.69 -6.40 -9.07
C ALA A 177 -3.39 -5.62 -9.22
N LEU A 178 -3.13 -4.70 -8.29
CA LEU A 178 -1.91 -3.90 -8.26
C LEU A 178 -1.20 -4.06 -6.93
N PHE A 179 0.11 -4.33 -7.00
CA PHE A 179 1.00 -4.41 -5.86
C PHE A 179 2.12 -3.39 -5.98
N ASP A 180 2.61 -2.90 -4.85
CA ASP A 180 3.75 -2.00 -4.75
C ASP A 180 4.93 -2.72 -4.05
N SER A 181 6.10 -2.65 -4.67
CA SER A 181 7.33 -3.26 -4.17
C SER A 181 7.69 -2.81 -2.74
N THR A 182 7.38 -1.56 -2.39
CA THR A 182 7.65 -1.02 -1.06
C THR A 182 6.89 -1.73 0.06
N SER A 183 5.78 -2.42 -0.26
CA SER A 183 4.98 -3.14 0.74
C SER A 183 5.70 -4.34 1.38
N TRP A 184 6.78 -4.84 0.77
CA TRP A 184 7.67 -5.91 1.29
C TRP A 184 9.14 -5.48 1.39
N ALA A 185 9.41 -4.21 1.66
CA ALA A 185 10.77 -3.64 1.76
C ALA A 185 11.59 -3.73 0.47
N GLY A 186 10.94 -3.81 -0.67
CA GLY A 186 11.54 -3.67 -1.98
C GLY A 186 11.72 -2.21 -2.38
N PRO A 187 12.41 -1.94 -3.50
CA PRO A 187 12.67 -0.59 -3.96
C PRO A 187 11.39 0.13 -4.41
N ALA A 188 11.33 1.43 -4.16
CA ALA A 188 10.35 2.30 -4.78
C ALA A 188 10.54 2.36 -6.31
N GLY A 189 9.49 2.73 -7.04
CA GLY A 189 9.52 2.81 -8.51
C GLY A 189 9.38 1.44 -9.20
N LEU A 190 8.81 0.44 -8.52
CA LEU A 190 8.42 -0.83 -9.12
C LEU A 190 7.03 -1.25 -8.65
N GLY A 191 6.11 -1.37 -9.60
CA GLY A 191 4.78 -1.94 -9.41
C GLY A 191 4.64 -3.29 -10.10
N ILE A 192 3.72 -4.11 -9.60
CA ILE A 192 3.34 -5.38 -10.20
C ILE A 192 1.85 -5.36 -10.46
N LEU A 193 1.50 -5.32 -11.74
CA LEU A 193 0.11 -5.39 -12.20
C LEU A 193 -0.22 -6.83 -12.57
N ILE A 194 -1.26 -7.36 -11.98
CA ILE A 194 -1.83 -8.65 -12.33
C ILE A 194 -3.00 -8.45 -13.28
N ILE A 195 -3.02 -9.17 -14.39
CA ILE A 195 -4.12 -9.18 -15.37
C ILE A 195 -4.59 -10.62 -15.52
N LYS A 196 -5.56 -11.04 -14.70
CA LYS A 196 -6.12 -12.40 -14.75
C LYS A 196 -7.01 -12.64 -15.97
N SER A 197 -7.73 -11.61 -16.38
CA SER A 197 -8.71 -11.70 -17.48
C SER A 197 -8.22 -10.98 -18.73
N ALA A 198 -7.21 -11.54 -19.39
CA ALA A 198 -6.64 -10.96 -20.60
C ALA A 198 -7.67 -10.65 -21.71
N SER A 199 -8.76 -11.43 -21.81
CA SER A 199 -9.83 -11.19 -22.79
C SER A 199 -10.74 -10.01 -22.43
N LYS A 200 -10.81 -9.63 -21.16
CA LYS A 200 -11.60 -8.49 -20.66
C LYS A 200 -10.80 -7.22 -20.53
N TRP A 201 -9.45 -7.33 -20.51
CA TRP A 201 -8.56 -6.20 -20.32
C TRP A 201 -8.00 -5.74 -21.66
N ARG A 202 -7.96 -4.42 -21.90
CA ARG A 202 -7.38 -3.78 -23.07
C ARG A 202 -6.42 -2.69 -22.61
N ASN A 203 -5.24 -2.62 -23.26
CA ASN A 203 -4.28 -1.55 -22.96
C ASN A 203 -4.90 -0.17 -23.24
N PRO A 204 -5.08 0.69 -22.23
CA PRO A 204 -5.69 2.01 -22.42
C PRO A 204 -4.69 3.06 -22.92
N LEU A 205 -3.39 2.74 -22.96
CA LEU A 205 -2.36 3.64 -23.45
C LEU A 205 -2.21 3.51 -24.97
N PRO A 206 -1.74 4.55 -25.67
CA PRO A 206 -1.32 4.44 -27.06
C PRO A 206 -0.23 3.36 -27.21
N HIS A 207 -0.43 2.41 -28.12
CA HIS A 207 0.50 1.31 -28.38
C HIS A 207 0.40 0.85 -29.83
N ASN A 208 1.49 0.31 -30.37
CA ASN A 208 1.60 -0.21 -31.73
C ASN A 208 1.78 -1.73 -31.78
N ASP A 209 1.86 -2.37 -30.62
CA ASP A 209 2.13 -3.79 -30.46
C ASP A 209 1.12 -4.47 -29.52
N LEU A 210 1.37 -5.72 -29.19
CA LEU A 210 0.55 -6.49 -28.24
C LEU A 210 0.99 -6.33 -26.79
N ALA A 211 1.94 -5.43 -26.51
CA ALA A 211 2.41 -5.20 -25.14
C ALA A 211 1.30 -4.62 -24.25
N ARG A 212 1.16 -5.17 -23.07
CA ARG A 212 0.18 -4.72 -22.08
C ARG A 212 0.66 -3.51 -21.28
N THR A 213 1.97 -3.34 -21.19
CA THR A 213 2.60 -2.22 -20.48
C THR A 213 3.75 -1.67 -21.32
N PRO A 214 4.21 -0.43 -21.06
CA PRO A 214 5.33 0.15 -21.79
C PRO A 214 6.63 -0.64 -21.73
N GLY A 215 6.78 -1.60 -20.79
CA GLY A 215 7.98 -2.44 -20.68
C GLY A 215 9.24 -1.70 -20.20
N THR A 216 9.14 -0.42 -19.91
CA THR A 216 10.24 0.42 -19.42
C THR A 216 10.30 0.37 -17.89
N TYR A 217 11.03 -0.60 -17.36
CA TYR A 217 11.35 -0.70 -15.95
C TYR A 217 12.82 -1.08 -15.77
N SER A 218 13.34 -0.80 -14.60
CA SER A 218 14.74 -1.11 -14.26
C SER A 218 14.88 -2.57 -13.87
N LEU A 219 15.66 -3.35 -14.65
CA LEU A 219 15.96 -4.73 -14.29
C LEU A 219 16.62 -4.86 -12.91
N PRO A 220 17.57 -4.01 -12.50
CA PRO A 220 18.11 -4.03 -11.14
C PRO A 220 17.04 -3.85 -10.05
N LEU A 221 16.11 -2.91 -10.23
CA LEU A 221 15.01 -2.72 -9.27
C LEU A 221 14.10 -3.95 -9.19
N LEU A 222 13.82 -4.57 -10.34
CA LEU A 222 13.03 -5.80 -10.39
C LEU A 222 13.70 -6.95 -9.62
N LEU A 223 14.99 -7.18 -9.84
CA LEU A 223 15.77 -8.20 -9.14
C LEU A 223 15.87 -7.91 -7.64
N ALA A 224 16.10 -6.65 -7.28
CA ALA A 224 16.16 -6.21 -5.87
C ALA A 224 14.80 -6.40 -5.16
N SER A 225 13.70 -6.13 -5.85
CA SER A 225 12.37 -6.35 -5.32
C SER A 225 12.10 -7.83 -5.06
N ALA A 226 12.53 -8.72 -5.97
CA ALA A 226 12.37 -10.17 -5.78
C ALA A 226 13.18 -10.69 -4.59
N VAL A 227 14.42 -10.23 -4.43
CA VAL A 227 15.27 -10.58 -3.27
C VAL A 227 14.67 -10.04 -1.98
N ALA A 228 14.16 -8.81 -1.98
CA ALA A 228 13.46 -8.26 -0.83
C ALA A 228 12.23 -9.10 -0.46
N LEU A 229 11.41 -9.48 -1.44
CA LEU A 229 10.21 -10.30 -1.24
C LEU A 229 10.54 -11.66 -0.62
N GLU A 230 11.55 -12.35 -1.16
CA GLU A 230 11.98 -13.66 -0.65
C GLU A 230 12.38 -13.56 0.83
N ASN A 231 13.21 -12.59 1.17
CA ASN A 231 13.63 -12.36 2.55
C ASN A 231 12.47 -11.93 3.45
N TYR A 232 11.58 -11.07 2.95
CA TYR A 232 10.40 -10.64 3.69
C TYR A 232 9.47 -11.79 4.04
N LEU A 233 9.27 -12.74 3.11
CA LEU A 233 8.45 -13.93 3.35
C LEU A 233 9.11 -14.92 4.32
N ALA A 234 10.43 -14.97 4.36
CA ALA A 234 11.18 -15.82 5.28
C ALA A 234 11.22 -15.30 6.73
N GLN A 235 10.96 -14.00 6.94
CA GLN A 235 10.94 -13.41 8.28
C GLN A 235 9.69 -13.80 9.07
N ALA A 236 9.87 -14.08 10.35
CA ALA A 236 8.76 -14.25 11.29
C ALA A 236 7.93 -12.98 11.39
N ASP A 237 6.63 -13.12 11.57
CA ASP A 237 5.71 -11.99 11.69
C ASP A 237 5.05 -11.96 13.07
N ASN A 238 5.46 -10.99 13.89
CA ASN A 238 4.90 -10.73 15.23
C ASN A 238 4.13 -9.40 15.29
N ARG A 239 3.94 -8.72 14.17
CA ARG A 239 3.33 -7.37 14.10
C ARG A 239 1.95 -7.30 14.71
N SER A 240 1.12 -8.32 14.51
CA SER A 240 -0.21 -8.36 15.14
C SER A 240 -0.13 -8.39 16.67
N LYS A 241 0.84 -9.10 17.26
CA LYS A 241 1.10 -9.10 18.70
C LYS A 241 1.56 -7.72 19.17
N LEU A 242 2.54 -7.14 18.49
CA LEU A 242 3.07 -5.80 18.81
C LEU A 242 1.99 -4.73 18.73
N LYS A 243 1.15 -4.77 17.69
CA LYS A 243 -0.03 -3.89 17.55
C LYS A 243 -0.96 -3.99 18.75
N GLN A 244 -1.28 -5.20 19.21
CA GLN A 244 -2.15 -5.41 20.37
C GLN A 244 -1.51 -4.90 21.68
N GLU A 245 -0.20 -5.03 21.84
CA GLU A 245 0.53 -4.47 22.98
C GLU A 245 0.42 -2.94 23.00
N ILE A 246 0.61 -2.27 21.86
CA ILE A 246 0.45 -0.81 21.73
C ILE A 246 -0.99 -0.41 22.07
N ILE A 247 -1.99 -1.06 21.46
CA ILE A 247 -3.41 -0.79 21.70
C ILE A 247 -3.75 -0.95 23.19
N SER A 248 -3.33 -2.05 23.81
CA SER A 248 -3.59 -2.33 25.22
C SER A 248 -2.99 -1.28 26.15
N PHE A 249 -1.73 -0.89 25.88
CA PHE A 249 -1.05 0.14 26.67
C PHE A 249 -1.76 1.50 26.53
N ILE A 250 -2.05 1.93 25.31
CA ILE A 250 -2.67 3.23 25.04
C ILE A 250 -4.06 3.30 25.69
N SER A 251 -4.87 2.26 25.53
CA SER A 251 -6.22 2.20 26.10
C SER A 251 -6.23 2.24 27.63
N ALA A 252 -5.17 1.72 28.26
CA ALA A 252 -5.05 1.70 29.71
C ALA A 252 -4.41 2.97 30.30
N GLN A 253 -3.55 3.66 29.56
CA GLN A 253 -2.66 4.69 30.07
C GLN A 253 -2.91 6.10 29.53
N ILE A 254 -3.64 6.24 28.43
CA ILE A 254 -3.91 7.52 27.78
C ILE A 254 -5.43 7.67 27.65
N THR A 255 -5.99 8.73 28.21
CA THR A 255 -7.42 9.03 28.11
C THR A 255 -7.75 9.71 26.78
N ASP A 256 -9.04 9.72 26.40
CA ASP A 256 -9.54 10.44 25.22
C ASP A 256 -8.82 10.07 23.91
N VAL A 257 -8.69 8.76 23.68
CA VAL A 257 -8.07 8.18 22.49
C VAL A 257 -9.12 7.49 21.64
N ASP A 258 -9.09 7.72 20.35
CA ASP A 258 -9.83 6.95 19.34
C ASP A 258 -8.85 6.12 18.52
N ILE A 259 -9.12 4.82 18.41
CA ILE A 259 -8.32 3.88 17.63
C ILE A 259 -9.13 3.49 16.39
N ALA A 260 -8.77 4.05 15.23
CA ALA A 260 -9.46 3.81 13.98
C ALA A 260 -9.14 2.44 13.36
N SER A 261 -8.07 1.82 13.79
CA SER A 261 -7.64 0.49 13.35
C SER A 261 -8.41 -0.63 14.04
N ALA A 262 -9.01 -1.54 13.26
CA ALA A 262 -9.64 -2.73 13.81
C ALA A 262 -8.59 -3.68 14.43
N PRO A 263 -8.91 -4.36 15.55
CA PRO A 263 -7.98 -5.31 16.17
C PRO A 263 -7.53 -6.44 15.26
N ASN A 264 -8.42 -6.91 14.37
CA ASN A 264 -8.19 -7.99 13.41
C ASN A 264 -7.77 -7.49 12.02
N GLY A 265 -7.49 -6.19 11.85
CA GLY A 265 -6.90 -5.64 10.63
C GLY A 265 -5.43 -6.06 10.45
N LEU A 266 -4.77 -5.58 9.39
CA LEU A 266 -3.35 -5.84 9.17
C LEU A 266 -2.52 -5.43 10.39
N GLY A 267 -1.63 -6.32 10.81
CA GLY A 267 -0.77 -6.08 11.97
C GLY A 267 0.21 -4.92 11.78
N LYS A 268 0.51 -4.56 10.52
CA LYS A 268 1.50 -3.53 10.22
C LYS A 268 1.02 -2.08 10.35
N PHE A 269 -0.31 -1.81 10.39
CA PHE A 269 -0.83 -0.44 10.44
C PHE A 269 -1.65 -0.20 11.70
N LEU A 270 -1.45 0.97 12.30
CA LEU A 270 -2.22 1.45 13.45
C LEU A 270 -2.44 2.95 13.35
N SER A 271 -3.69 3.38 13.35
CA SER A 271 -4.12 4.79 13.31
C SER A 271 -4.80 5.15 14.62
N ILE A 272 -4.30 6.21 15.26
CA ILE A 272 -4.70 6.63 16.61
C ILE A 272 -4.91 8.13 16.59
N SER A 273 -6.05 8.60 17.10
CA SER A 273 -6.33 10.02 17.29
C SER A 273 -6.40 10.35 18.79
N ILE A 274 -5.62 11.32 19.24
CA ILE A 274 -5.48 11.69 20.65
C ILE A 274 -6.05 13.09 20.85
N LYS A 275 -7.17 13.19 21.57
CA LYS A 275 -7.85 14.46 21.83
C LYS A 275 -6.99 15.37 22.69
N GLY A 276 -7.00 16.68 22.35
CA GLY A 276 -6.27 17.71 23.11
C GLY A 276 -4.77 17.76 22.79
N VAL A 277 -4.33 17.11 21.71
CA VAL A 277 -2.95 17.13 21.21
C VAL A 277 -2.95 17.52 19.73
N GLU A 278 -2.05 18.39 19.32
CA GLU A 278 -1.80 18.71 17.93
C GLU A 278 -0.82 17.64 17.36
N ALA A 279 -1.22 17.00 16.24
CA ALA A 279 -0.44 15.90 15.65
C ALA A 279 1.01 16.32 15.33
N ASP A 280 1.19 17.48 14.69
CA ASP A 280 2.51 17.94 14.27
C ASP A 280 3.46 18.17 15.47
N ARG A 281 2.91 18.70 16.58
CA ARG A 281 3.70 18.84 17.83
C ARG A 281 4.04 17.50 18.44
N LEU A 282 3.12 16.54 18.37
CA LEU A 282 3.36 15.19 18.88
C LEU A 282 4.43 14.46 18.07
N LEU A 283 4.41 14.61 16.72
CA LEU A 283 5.46 14.06 15.86
C LEU A 283 6.84 14.58 16.25
N LEU A 284 6.98 15.91 16.37
CA LEU A 284 8.26 16.55 16.72
C LEU A 284 8.76 16.12 18.11
N ASP A 285 7.86 16.06 19.10
CA ASP A 285 8.23 15.65 20.47
C ASP A 285 8.65 14.17 20.53
N LEU A 286 7.97 13.29 19.76
CA LEU A 286 8.35 11.88 19.65
C LEU A 286 9.71 11.74 18.94
N GLU A 287 9.97 12.50 17.89
CA GLU A 287 11.26 12.48 17.19
C GLU A 287 12.40 12.91 18.11
N GLU A 288 12.20 13.94 18.96
CA GLU A 288 13.19 14.34 19.98
C GLU A 288 13.49 13.21 20.97
N THR A 289 12.54 12.31 21.23
CA THR A 289 12.72 11.14 22.11
C THR A 289 13.22 9.90 21.34
N GLY A 290 13.45 10.01 20.03
CA GLY A 290 14.02 8.95 19.19
C GLY A 290 12.99 8.07 18.48
N PHE A 291 11.74 8.52 18.35
CA PHE A 291 10.70 7.76 17.65
C PHE A 291 10.10 8.56 16.48
N ALA A 292 10.24 8.03 15.27
CA ALA A 292 9.64 8.60 14.08
C ALA A 292 8.27 7.95 13.81
N VAL A 293 7.24 8.79 13.61
CA VAL A 293 5.88 8.35 13.28
C VAL A 293 5.31 9.22 12.15
N ASP A 294 4.24 8.77 11.49
CA ASP A 294 3.51 9.56 10.51
C ASP A 294 2.29 10.24 11.14
N SER A 295 1.74 11.28 10.48
CA SER A 295 0.42 11.81 10.81
C SER A 295 -0.49 11.84 9.59
N GLY A 296 -1.81 11.81 9.83
CA GLY A 296 -2.82 11.94 8.79
C GLY A 296 -2.85 13.32 8.12
N SER A 297 -2.35 14.35 8.82
CA SER A 297 -2.32 15.74 8.35
C SER A 297 -0.98 16.18 7.74
N ALA A 298 0.13 15.52 8.09
CA ALA A 298 1.49 15.95 7.73
C ALA A 298 2.02 15.44 6.40
N CYS A 299 1.34 14.50 5.73
CA CYS A 299 1.89 13.79 4.57
C CYS A 299 2.07 14.61 3.27
N LYS A 300 1.67 15.91 3.23
CA LYS A 300 2.06 16.80 2.11
C LYS A 300 2.14 18.23 2.62
N SER A 301 3.35 18.73 2.71
CA SER A 301 3.71 20.10 3.14
C SER A 301 3.09 21.25 2.34
N ALA A 302 2.31 21.01 1.30
CA ALA A 302 1.65 22.03 0.48
C ALA A 302 0.12 22.15 0.71
N ASP A 303 -0.53 21.06 1.11
CA ASP A 303 -2.00 21.04 1.26
C ASP A 303 -2.38 20.37 2.58
N MET A 304 -2.27 21.00 3.72
CA MET A 304 -2.70 20.50 5.05
C MET A 304 -4.17 19.98 5.04
N GLN A 305 -4.44 19.01 4.17
CA GLN A 305 -5.75 18.40 4.03
C GLN A 305 -5.92 17.31 5.10
N PRO A 306 -6.99 17.36 5.88
CA PRO A 306 -7.32 16.32 6.83
C PRO A 306 -7.43 14.95 6.17
N SER A 307 -7.18 13.86 6.91
CA SER A 307 -7.36 12.51 6.38
C SER A 307 -8.78 12.31 5.86
N HIS A 308 -8.92 12.13 4.55
CA HIS A 308 -10.22 11.82 3.93
C HIS A 308 -10.73 10.43 4.37
N VAL A 309 -9.82 9.52 4.74
CA VAL A 309 -10.14 8.18 5.22
C VAL A 309 -10.86 8.28 6.56
N LEU A 310 -10.27 8.96 7.54
CA LEU A 310 -10.90 9.14 8.86
C LEU A 310 -12.20 9.94 8.76
N ALA A 311 -12.23 10.97 7.91
CA ALA A 311 -13.44 11.74 7.63
C ALA A 311 -14.57 10.86 7.09
N ALA A 312 -14.28 10.03 6.09
CA ALA A 312 -15.25 9.11 5.49
C ALA A 312 -15.75 8.04 6.49
N MET A 313 -14.90 7.63 7.43
CA MET A 313 -15.24 6.69 8.49
C MET A 313 -16.00 7.34 9.67
N GLY A 314 -16.15 8.67 9.67
CA GLY A 314 -16.74 9.41 10.80
C GLY A 314 -15.87 9.37 12.06
N ARG A 315 -14.55 9.25 11.92
CA ARG A 315 -13.57 9.19 13.02
C ARG A 315 -12.92 10.53 13.29
N PRO A 316 -12.44 10.78 14.53
CA PRO A 316 -11.68 11.98 14.85
C PRO A 316 -10.42 12.11 13.98
N ILE A 317 -10.20 13.31 13.45
CA ILE A 317 -9.04 13.63 12.58
C ILE A 317 -7.95 14.33 13.38
N ALA A 318 -8.36 15.20 14.32
CA ALA A 318 -7.41 15.97 15.12
C ALA A 318 -6.57 15.06 16.03
N GLY A 319 -5.27 15.36 16.14
CA GLY A 319 -4.34 14.59 16.95
C GLY A 319 -4.05 13.18 16.40
N ASN A 320 -4.29 12.95 15.11
CA ASN A 320 -4.05 11.65 14.49
C ASN A 320 -2.57 11.40 14.22
N ILE A 321 -2.08 10.27 14.69
CA ILE A 321 -0.80 9.68 14.32
C ILE A 321 -1.02 8.31 13.69
N ARG A 322 -0.12 7.94 12.78
CA ARG A 322 -0.12 6.65 12.09
C ARG A 322 1.19 5.94 12.37
N LEU A 323 1.08 4.68 12.71
CA LEU A 323 2.22 3.82 12.98
C LEU A 323 2.26 2.71 11.93
N THR A 324 3.42 2.52 11.34
CA THR A 324 3.74 1.33 10.55
C THR A 324 4.66 0.45 11.37
N ILE A 325 4.16 -0.72 11.77
CA ILE A 325 4.91 -1.70 12.54
C ILE A 325 5.65 -2.59 11.55
N HIS A 326 6.98 -2.53 11.56
CA HIS A 326 7.83 -3.32 10.68
C HIS A 326 8.15 -4.68 11.30
N LYS A 327 8.47 -5.68 10.48
CA LYS A 327 8.77 -7.06 10.94
C LYS A 327 9.99 -7.13 11.86
N GLU A 328 10.92 -6.20 11.72
CA GLU A 328 12.16 -6.11 12.49
C GLU A 328 11.96 -5.52 13.90
N MET A 329 10.78 -4.95 14.18
CA MET A 329 10.49 -4.35 15.48
C MET A 329 10.43 -5.38 16.59
N THR A 330 10.95 -4.98 17.74
CA THR A 330 10.97 -5.82 18.96
C THR A 330 9.97 -5.32 19.99
N GLU A 331 9.58 -6.19 20.92
CA GLU A 331 8.74 -5.82 22.07
C GLU A 331 9.39 -4.71 22.92
N GLN A 332 10.73 -4.68 22.97
CA GLN A 332 11.46 -3.65 23.71
C GLN A 332 11.26 -2.25 23.07
N ILE A 333 11.39 -2.14 21.75
CA ILE A 333 11.15 -0.89 21.01
C ILE A 333 9.72 -0.42 21.20
N VAL A 334 8.74 -1.34 21.15
CA VAL A 334 7.33 -1.02 21.36
C VAL A 334 7.06 -0.51 22.78
N LYS A 335 7.65 -1.13 23.81
CA LYS A 335 7.53 -0.67 25.21
C LYS A 335 8.12 0.72 25.41
N GLU A 336 9.30 0.97 24.86
CA GLU A 336 9.96 2.29 24.91
C GLU A 336 9.14 3.36 24.20
N PHE A 337 8.61 3.04 23.01
CA PHE A 337 7.67 3.91 22.28
C PHE A 337 6.44 4.24 23.11
N CYS A 338 5.80 3.27 23.70
CA CYS A 338 4.59 3.47 24.50
C CYS A 338 4.84 4.41 25.71
N ILE A 339 6.00 4.28 26.36
CA ILE A 339 6.40 5.17 27.46
C ILE A 339 6.63 6.59 26.94
N ALA A 340 7.37 6.75 25.83
CA ALA A 340 7.61 8.03 25.21
C ALA A 340 6.30 8.70 24.79
N LEU A 341 5.40 7.98 24.12
CA LEU A 341 4.10 8.49 23.69
C LEU A 341 3.27 9.02 24.88
N LYS A 342 3.21 8.26 25.98
CA LYS A 342 2.51 8.72 27.19
C LYS A 342 3.12 10.01 27.75
N ALA A 343 4.45 10.10 27.82
CA ALA A 343 5.14 11.29 28.31
C ALA A 343 4.91 12.51 27.42
N SER A 344 5.01 12.33 26.09
CA SER A 344 4.75 13.39 25.10
C SER A 344 3.32 13.90 25.17
N VAL A 345 2.34 13.00 25.28
CA VAL A 345 0.92 13.38 25.43
C VAL A 345 0.67 14.16 26.71
N ALA A 346 1.23 13.73 27.86
CA ALA A 346 1.10 14.46 29.12
C ALA A 346 1.72 15.85 29.01
N LYS A 347 2.94 15.98 28.48
CA LYS A 347 3.65 17.24 28.25
C LYS A 347 2.80 18.21 27.39
N LEU A 348 2.25 17.73 26.28
CA LEU A 348 1.50 18.57 25.32
C LEU A 348 0.12 18.96 25.81
N ARG A 349 -0.48 18.21 26.75
CA ARG A 349 -1.72 18.57 27.43
C ARG A 349 -1.51 19.51 28.61
N GLY A 350 -0.26 19.81 28.98
CA GLY A 350 0.07 20.67 30.12
C GLY A 350 -0.10 19.99 31.48
N ASN A 351 0.01 18.68 31.52
CA ASN A 351 -0.10 17.86 32.73
C ASN A 351 1.28 17.38 33.21
#